data_49582f2cb10583ca8e25c97af3ed4ea5
#
_entry.id   49582f2cb10583ca8e25c97af3ed4ea5
#
_cell.length_a   1.000
_cell.length_b   1.000
_cell.length_c   1.000
_cell.angle_alpha   90.00
_cell.angle_beta   90.00
_cell.angle_gamma   90.00
#
_symmetry.space_group_name_H-M   'P 1'
#
loop_
_entity.id
_entity.type
_entity.pdbx_description
1 polymer ?
#
loop_
_entity_poly.entity_id
_entity_poly.type
_entity_poly.pdbx_seq_one_letter_code
_entity_poly.pdbx_strand_id
1 'polypeptide(L)'
;DLAPALGRLPDGFDPDAPLLAEMRADPVLGDRILIAEPWDIGPGGYQLGRFGPPWLEWNDRYRDDMRRFWRGDAGTIGAFATRLAGSSDLFEGVTRSVNFLAAHDGFTLADCTAYADKHNLANGEDNRDGHGENFSWNNGVEGVSDDLAVIAARRRDIKALLSTLFCSRGTIMLTAGDEFGRSQMGNNNAYAQDNGISWIEWDARDREIEAHAFALGQWRRSCVELTDVALLGEGDVVWLDEGGQPLTVAQWEDPARRRLVLHFRASGLSLCIN
;
A
#
# COMPACT_ATOMS: atom_id res chain seq x y z
N ASP A 1 0.30 16.39 -0.31
CA ASP A 1 1.34 16.26 -1.31
C ASP A 1 2.56 17.04 -0.88
N LEU A 2 3.79 16.45 -0.97
CA LEU A 2 5.07 17.07 -0.60
C LEU A 2 5.09 17.69 0.81
N ALA A 3 4.44 17.06 1.78
CA ALA A 3 4.21 17.63 3.10
C ALA A 3 5.49 18.02 3.88
N PRO A 4 6.66 17.37 3.70
CA PRO A 4 7.89 17.81 4.37
C PRO A 4 8.29 19.26 4.05
N ALA A 5 7.89 19.80 2.90
CA ALA A 5 8.13 21.19 2.56
C ALA A 5 7.52 22.17 3.57
N LEU A 6 6.41 21.81 4.22
CA LEU A 6 5.73 22.63 5.23
C LEU A 6 6.49 22.71 6.56
N GLY A 7 7.28 21.68 6.85
CA GLY A 7 8.08 21.59 8.08
C GLY A 7 9.57 21.81 7.86
N ARG A 8 10.00 22.23 6.65
CA ARG A 8 11.43 22.43 6.34
C ARG A 8 11.93 23.76 6.86
N LEU A 9 12.88 23.68 7.79
CA LEU A 9 13.65 24.79 8.33
C LEU A 9 15.10 24.74 7.83
N PRO A 10 15.92 25.81 8.06
CA PRO A 10 17.33 25.80 7.66
C PRO A 10 18.16 24.61 8.16
N ASP A 11 17.80 24.06 9.32
CA ASP A 11 18.50 22.93 9.95
C ASP A 11 17.87 21.57 9.60
N GLY A 12 16.86 21.53 8.73
CA GLY A 12 16.18 20.32 8.29
C GLY A 12 14.68 20.31 8.57
N PHE A 13 14.08 19.11 8.54
CA PHE A 13 12.65 18.93 8.85
C PHE A 13 12.41 18.96 10.35
N ASP A 14 11.44 19.79 10.77
CA ASP A 14 10.97 19.88 12.14
C ASP A 14 9.44 19.62 12.16
N PRO A 15 8.95 18.56 12.85
CA PRO A 15 7.52 18.31 12.97
C PRO A 15 6.78 19.41 13.75
N ASP A 16 7.51 20.23 14.52
CA ASP A 16 6.98 21.35 15.27
C ASP A 16 7.23 22.71 14.61
N ALA A 17 7.65 22.70 13.35
CA ALA A 17 7.77 23.94 12.56
C ALA A 17 6.50 24.80 12.67
N PRO A 18 6.61 26.14 12.67
CA PRO A 18 5.50 27.04 12.98
C PRO A 18 4.23 26.74 12.22
N LEU A 19 4.31 26.48 10.92
CA LEU A 19 3.13 26.18 10.11
C LEU A 19 2.46 24.86 10.52
N LEU A 20 3.22 23.80 10.75
CA LEU A 20 2.68 22.51 11.20
C LEU A 20 2.07 22.61 12.59
N ALA A 21 2.67 23.41 13.49
CA ALA A 21 2.14 23.69 14.82
C ALA A 21 0.83 24.48 14.75
N GLU A 22 0.75 25.51 13.91
CA GLU A 22 -0.46 26.28 13.67
C GLU A 22 -1.57 25.39 13.09
N MET A 23 -1.28 24.55 12.11
CA MET A 23 -2.27 23.61 11.54
C MET A 23 -2.84 22.65 12.61
N ARG A 24 -2.03 22.16 13.53
CA ARG A 24 -2.51 21.32 14.64
C ARG A 24 -3.37 22.09 15.65
N ALA A 25 -3.07 23.36 15.87
CA ALA A 25 -3.78 24.22 16.82
C ALA A 25 -5.02 24.90 16.26
N ASP A 26 -5.19 24.91 14.95
CA ASP A 26 -6.31 25.56 14.28
C ASP A 26 -7.63 24.85 14.62
N PRO A 27 -8.67 25.57 15.13
CA PRO A 27 -9.92 24.95 15.59
C PRO A 27 -10.74 24.30 14.45
N VAL A 28 -10.52 24.68 13.20
CA VAL A 28 -11.18 24.07 12.03
C VAL A 28 -10.44 22.82 11.60
N LEU A 29 -9.10 22.87 11.54
CA LEU A 29 -8.27 21.75 11.12
C LEU A 29 -8.14 20.68 12.21
N GLY A 30 -8.18 21.07 13.49
CA GLY A 30 -8.08 20.16 14.63
C GLY A 30 -9.16 19.06 14.67
N ASP A 31 -10.33 19.33 14.05
CA ASP A 31 -11.43 18.37 13.89
C ASP A 31 -11.37 17.59 12.57
N ARG A 32 -10.28 17.73 11.80
CA ARG A 32 -10.13 17.07 10.49
C ARG A 32 -9.05 15.99 10.56
N ILE A 33 -9.17 15.03 9.65
CA ILE A 33 -8.11 14.04 9.43
C ILE A 33 -7.02 14.72 8.60
N LEU A 34 -5.84 14.87 9.18
CA LEU A 34 -4.66 15.39 8.50
C LEU A 34 -3.83 14.20 8.00
N ILE A 35 -3.56 14.18 6.71
CA ILE A 35 -2.76 13.12 6.06
C ILE A 35 -1.59 13.78 5.35
N ALA A 36 -0.37 13.33 5.65
CA ALA A 36 0.84 13.75 4.97
C ALA A 36 1.25 12.72 3.91
N GLU A 37 1.62 13.19 2.74
CA GLU A 37 2.57 12.48 1.89
C GLU A 37 3.98 12.86 2.41
N PRO A 38 4.68 11.93 3.10
CA PRO A 38 5.83 12.30 3.94
C PRO A 38 7.15 12.33 3.17
N TRP A 39 7.14 12.73 1.90
CA TRP A 39 8.34 12.91 1.08
C TRP A 39 8.22 14.07 0.10
N ASP A 40 9.38 14.60 -0.30
CA ASP A 40 9.56 15.55 -1.38
C ASP A 40 10.97 15.40 -1.99
N ILE A 41 11.25 16.13 -3.07
CA ILE A 41 12.52 16.08 -3.81
C ILE A 41 13.66 16.90 -3.19
N GLY A 42 13.40 17.64 -2.11
CA GLY A 42 14.40 18.50 -1.47
C GLY A 42 15.35 17.71 -0.56
N PRO A 43 16.44 18.36 -0.12
CA PRO A 43 17.35 17.74 0.84
C PRO A 43 16.64 17.33 2.13
N GLY A 44 16.87 16.07 2.57
CA GLY A 44 16.17 15.51 3.73
C GLY A 44 14.66 15.39 3.53
N GLY A 45 14.19 15.22 2.28
CA GLY A 45 12.76 15.23 1.94
C GLY A 45 11.98 14.00 2.39
N TYR A 46 12.63 12.88 2.69
CA TYR A 46 11.94 11.67 3.14
C TYR A 46 11.75 11.67 4.66
N GLN A 47 10.49 11.77 5.12
CA GLN A 47 10.13 11.98 6.52
C GLN A 47 9.06 11.01 7.05
N LEU A 48 8.91 9.84 6.43
CA LEU A 48 7.95 8.83 6.90
C LEU A 48 8.18 8.47 8.38
N GLY A 49 7.11 8.50 9.17
CA GLY A 49 7.12 8.25 10.61
C GLY A 49 7.43 9.47 11.48
N ARG A 50 7.74 10.65 10.89
CA ARG A 50 8.28 11.79 11.60
C ARG A 50 7.31 12.96 11.83
N PHE A 51 6.11 12.94 11.24
CA PHE A 51 5.13 14.03 11.43
C PHE A 51 4.50 14.06 12.83
N GLY A 52 4.46 12.92 13.51
CA GLY A 52 3.84 12.82 14.82
C GLY A 52 2.30 12.97 14.81
N PRO A 53 1.62 12.68 15.94
CA PRO A 53 0.17 12.90 16.04
C PRO A 53 -0.20 14.38 15.85
N PRO A 54 -1.39 14.69 15.28
CA PRO A 54 -2.45 13.78 14.83
C PRO A 54 -2.32 13.33 13.38
N TRP A 55 -1.19 13.58 12.72
CA TRP A 55 -0.98 13.28 11.31
C TRP A 55 -1.01 11.78 11.03
N LEU A 56 -1.80 11.39 10.04
CA LEU A 56 -1.63 10.13 9.35
C LEU A 56 -0.60 10.32 8.22
N GLU A 57 0.10 9.25 7.85
CA GLU A 57 1.19 9.33 6.90
C GLU A 57 1.05 8.26 5.83
N TRP A 58 1.14 8.65 4.55
CA TRP A 58 1.23 7.68 3.45
C TRP A 58 2.47 6.81 3.66
N ASN A 59 2.28 5.50 3.55
CA ASN A 59 3.33 4.52 3.83
C ASN A 59 3.79 3.84 2.53
N ASP A 60 4.83 4.40 1.90
CA ASP A 60 5.43 3.82 0.69
C ASP A 60 6.13 2.50 0.98
N ARG A 61 6.67 2.29 2.20
CA ARG A 61 7.22 0.99 2.61
C ARG A 61 6.14 -0.10 2.64
N TYR A 62 4.90 0.25 3.02
CA TYR A 62 3.79 -0.67 2.90
C TYR A 62 3.60 -1.10 1.44
N ARG A 63 3.48 -0.14 0.52
CA ARG A 63 3.32 -0.38 -0.91
C ARG A 63 4.41 -1.32 -1.43
N ASP A 64 5.65 -0.96 -1.17
CA ASP A 64 6.81 -1.66 -1.75
C ASP A 64 6.99 -3.07 -1.16
N ASP A 65 6.87 -3.21 0.17
CA ASP A 65 7.00 -4.51 0.84
C ASP A 65 5.89 -5.49 0.43
N MET A 66 4.63 -5.00 0.29
CA MET A 66 3.52 -5.82 -0.17
C MET A 66 3.67 -6.25 -1.62
N ARG A 67 4.08 -5.33 -2.52
CA ARG A 67 4.34 -5.66 -3.93
C ARG A 67 5.47 -6.68 -4.06
N ARG A 68 6.59 -6.50 -3.36
CA ARG A 68 7.73 -7.43 -3.36
C ARG A 68 7.35 -8.82 -2.86
N PHE A 69 6.55 -8.90 -1.81
CA PHE A 69 6.07 -10.18 -1.29
C PHE A 69 5.25 -10.94 -2.34
N TRP A 70 4.24 -10.28 -2.95
CA TRP A 70 3.37 -10.91 -3.94
C TRP A 70 4.06 -11.17 -5.28
N ARG A 71 5.06 -10.37 -5.64
CA ARG A 71 5.95 -10.66 -6.78
C ARG A 71 6.80 -11.91 -6.57
N GLY A 72 7.03 -12.31 -5.34
CA GLY A 72 7.80 -13.50 -4.97
C GLY A 72 9.27 -13.24 -4.65
N ASP A 73 9.65 -12.02 -4.28
CA ASP A 73 11.02 -11.67 -3.87
C ASP A 73 11.42 -12.44 -2.61
N ALA A 74 12.66 -12.91 -2.57
CA ALA A 74 13.19 -13.67 -1.44
C ALA A 74 13.29 -12.84 -0.15
N GLY A 75 13.03 -13.46 1.01
CA GLY A 75 13.26 -12.85 2.33
C GLY A 75 12.29 -11.72 2.70
N THR A 76 11.10 -11.67 2.11
CA THR A 76 10.13 -10.56 2.31
C THR A 76 9.12 -10.81 3.44
N ILE A 77 9.06 -12.01 4.01
CA ILE A 77 7.99 -12.40 4.96
C ILE A 77 7.97 -11.55 6.24
N GLY A 78 9.12 -11.18 6.79
CA GLY A 78 9.21 -10.35 8.00
C GLY A 78 8.71 -8.92 7.74
N ALA A 79 9.13 -8.31 6.62
CA ALA A 79 8.64 -6.99 6.22
C ALA A 79 7.12 -7.03 5.96
N PHE A 80 6.64 -8.03 5.22
CA PHE A 80 5.21 -8.25 4.99
C PHE A 80 4.41 -8.32 6.30
N ALA A 81 4.86 -9.13 7.26
CA ALA A 81 4.20 -9.27 8.56
C ALA A 81 4.17 -7.94 9.34
N THR A 82 5.28 -7.20 9.34
CA THR A 82 5.38 -5.89 9.98
C THR A 82 4.39 -4.89 9.38
N ARG A 83 4.28 -4.85 8.03
CA ARG A 83 3.32 -3.98 7.33
C ARG A 83 1.87 -4.39 7.63
N LEU A 84 1.57 -5.69 7.57
CA LEU A 84 0.23 -6.22 7.86
C LEU A 84 -0.24 -5.86 9.27
N ALA A 85 0.67 -5.90 10.25
CA ALA A 85 0.41 -5.62 11.67
C ALA A 85 0.36 -4.12 12.04
N GLY A 86 0.54 -3.18 11.09
CA GLY A 86 0.41 -1.74 11.36
C GLY A 86 1.73 -0.98 11.44
N SER A 87 2.85 -1.55 10.95
CA SER A 87 4.14 -0.84 10.77
C SER A 87 4.73 -0.28 12.08
N SER A 88 4.84 -1.12 13.11
CA SER A 88 5.39 -0.75 14.43
C SER A 88 6.87 -0.32 14.43
N ASP A 89 7.59 -0.57 13.33
CA ASP A 89 8.95 -0.07 13.10
C ASP A 89 9.00 1.39 12.65
N LEU A 90 7.84 1.98 12.31
CA LEU A 90 7.70 3.36 11.82
C LEU A 90 6.95 4.25 12.81
N PHE A 91 6.04 3.69 13.58
CA PHE A 91 5.13 4.44 14.44
C PHE A 91 5.18 3.93 15.87
N GLU A 92 5.06 4.84 16.83
CA GLU A 92 5.01 4.52 18.26
C GLU A 92 3.59 4.67 18.82
N GLY A 93 3.24 3.80 19.74
CA GLY A 93 1.95 3.80 20.48
C GLY A 93 0.77 3.39 19.61
N VAL A 94 0.50 4.13 18.55
CA VAL A 94 -0.58 3.86 17.60
C VAL A 94 -0.06 3.87 16.17
N THR A 95 -0.66 3.03 15.31
CA THR A 95 -0.36 3.11 13.87
C THR A 95 -0.99 4.38 13.29
N ARG A 96 -0.17 5.14 12.59
CA ARG A 96 -0.60 6.31 11.80
C ARG A 96 -0.47 6.03 10.30
N SER A 97 -0.28 4.77 9.95
CA SER A 97 -0.07 4.34 8.58
C SER A 97 -1.33 4.52 7.72
N VAL A 98 -1.19 5.21 6.60
CA VAL A 98 -2.11 5.14 5.48
C VAL A 98 -1.51 4.12 4.50
N ASN A 99 -2.06 2.93 4.53
CA ASN A 99 -1.65 1.81 3.70
C ASN A 99 -2.21 1.96 2.29
N PHE A 100 -1.40 1.80 1.27
CA PHE A 100 -1.83 1.83 -0.12
C PHE A 100 -0.98 0.91 -0.98
N LEU A 101 -1.51 0.49 -2.12
CA LEU A 101 -0.80 -0.33 -3.10
C LEU A 101 -0.52 0.45 -4.37
N ALA A 102 -1.31 1.48 -4.66
CA ALA A 102 -1.13 2.42 -5.75
C ALA A 102 -1.56 3.82 -5.28
N ALA A 103 -1.08 4.86 -5.94
CA ALA A 103 -1.38 6.26 -5.65
C ALA A 103 -1.56 7.04 -6.97
N HIS A 104 -1.57 8.38 -6.91
CA HIS A 104 -1.71 9.25 -8.08
C HIS A 104 -0.51 9.16 -9.01
N ASP A 105 0.66 8.82 -8.49
CA ASP A 105 1.90 8.51 -9.22
C ASP A 105 2.27 7.04 -9.06
N GLY A 106 3.00 6.50 -10.03
CA GLY A 106 3.28 5.08 -10.11
C GLY A 106 2.22 4.30 -10.91
N PHE A 107 2.36 2.97 -10.92
CA PHE A 107 1.40 2.08 -11.57
C PHE A 107 0.09 1.99 -10.80
N THR A 108 -1.03 1.89 -11.53
CA THR A 108 -2.29 1.39 -10.99
C THR A 108 -2.13 -0.05 -10.50
N LEU A 109 -3.07 -0.55 -9.71
CA LEU A 109 -3.00 -1.93 -9.23
C LEU A 109 -3.05 -2.95 -10.37
N ALA A 110 -3.84 -2.70 -11.41
CA ALA A 110 -3.89 -3.54 -12.60
C ALA A 110 -2.56 -3.52 -13.37
N ASP A 111 -1.96 -2.34 -13.53
CA ASP A 111 -0.68 -2.19 -14.24
C ASP A 111 0.47 -2.88 -13.49
N CYS A 112 0.45 -2.90 -12.14
CA CYS A 112 1.42 -3.64 -11.34
C CYS A 112 1.48 -5.14 -11.66
N THR A 113 0.40 -5.73 -12.16
CA THR A 113 0.32 -7.15 -12.51
C THR A 113 0.40 -7.43 -14.01
N ALA A 114 0.49 -6.37 -14.83
CA ALA A 114 0.45 -6.43 -16.29
C ALA A 114 1.70 -5.88 -16.97
N TYR A 115 2.48 -5.06 -16.27
CA TYR A 115 3.66 -4.41 -16.85
C TYR A 115 4.88 -4.60 -15.95
N ALA A 116 5.96 -5.13 -16.51
CA ALA A 116 7.26 -5.19 -15.85
C ALA A 116 7.99 -3.85 -15.98
N ASP A 117 7.86 -3.18 -17.11
CA ASP A 117 8.50 -1.92 -17.45
C ASP A 117 7.48 -0.77 -17.56
N LYS A 118 7.93 0.47 -17.34
CA LYS A 118 7.09 1.65 -17.53
C LYS A 118 6.95 2.01 -19.00
N HIS A 119 5.79 2.53 -19.39
CA HIS A 119 5.42 2.90 -20.76
C HIS A 119 4.98 4.36 -20.83
N ASN A 120 5.89 5.30 -20.54
CA ASN A 120 5.62 6.74 -20.42
C ASN A 120 5.88 7.54 -21.71
N LEU A 121 6.08 6.91 -22.87
CA LEU A 121 6.39 7.61 -24.12
C LEU A 121 5.36 8.69 -24.48
N ALA A 122 4.09 8.49 -24.10
CA ALA A 122 3.02 9.47 -24.33
C ALA A 122 3.24 10.79 -23.56
N ASN A 123 4.11 10.80 -22.54
CA ASN A 123 4.43 11.99 -21.77
C ASN A 123 5.43 12.91 -22.48
N GLY A 124 6.07 12.45 -23.57
CA GLY A 124 7.02 13.25 -24.36
C GLY A 124 8.41 13.41 -23.73
N GLU A 125 8.75 12.59 -22.74
CA GLU A 125 10.03 12.63 -22.00
C GLU A 125 10.93 11.42 -22.26
N ASP A 126 10.79 10.78 -23.42
CA ASP A 126 11.56 9.61 -23.84
C ASP A 126 11.54 8.46 -22.82
N ASN A 127 10.42 8.28 -22.09
CA ASN A 127 10.27 7.27 -21.03
C ASN A 127 11.25 7.42 -19.86
N ARG A 128 11.81 8.61 -19.64
CA ARG A 128 12.77 8.87 -18.54
C ARG A 128 12.09 9.26 -17.24
N ASP A 129 10.90 9.83 -17.32
CA ASP A 129 10.05 10.28 -16.22
C ASP A 129 9.41 9.13 -15.42
N GLY A 130 8.88 9.44 -14.26
CA GLY A 130 8.23 8.48 -13.36
C GLY A 130 9.21 7.53 -12.66
N HIS A 131 8.67 6.65 -11.82
CA HIS A 131 9.47 5.71 -11.04
C HIS A 131 10.19 4.70 -11.92
N GLY A 132 11.48 4.44 -11.62
CA GLY A 132 12.26 3.39 -12.27
C GLY A 132 11.99 2.01 -11.68
N GLU A 133 11.62 1.94 -10.40
CA GLU A 133 11.39 0.69 -9.69
C GLU A 133 9.92 0.65 -9.21
N ASN A 134 9.12 -0.23 -9.82
CA ASN A 134 7.69 -0.34 -9.53
C ASN A 134 7.34 -1.57 -8.70
N PHE A 135 8.28 -2.52 -8.52
CA PHE A 135 8.05 -3.82 -7.89
C PHE A 135 6.87 -4.57 -8.52
N SER A 136 6.70 -4.40 -9.84
CA SER A 136 5.63 -4.95 -10.65
C SER A 136 6.06 -6.25 -11.36
N TRP A 137 5.10 -6.95 -11.97
CA TRP A 137 5.33 -8.14 -12.78
C TRP A 137 4.24 -8.27 -13.86
N ASN A 138 4.56 -8.86 -15.01
CA ASN A 138 3.65 -8.88 -16.16
C ASN A 138 2.88 -10.20 -16.35
N ASN A 139 3.04 -11.19 -15.45
CA ASN A 139 2.44 -12.52 -15.60
C ASN A 139 2.78 -13.21 -16.93
N GLY A 140 3.99 -12.96 -17.46
CA GLY A 140 4.52 -13.57 -18.68
C GLY A 140 4.19 -12.84 -19.97
N VAL A 141 3.35 -11.81 -19.95
CA VAL A 141 3.00 -10.99 -21.12
C VAL A 141 3.01 -9.52 -20.73
N GLU A 142 3.83 -8.71 -21.40
CA GLU A 142 3.88 -7.28 -21.17
C GLU A 142 2.64 -6.58 -21.78
N GLY A 143 1.89 -5.87 -20.93
CA GLY A 143 0.70 -5.13 -21.36
C GLY A 143 -0.55 -5.98 -21.60
N VAL A 144 -1.40 -5.53 -22.51
CA VAL A 144 -2.70 -6.17 -22.81
C VAL A 144 -2.50 -7.61 -23.30
N SER A 145 -3.38 -8.52 -22.89
CA SER A 145 -3.35 -9.92 -23.30
C SER A 145 -4.78 -10.47 -23.49
N ASP A 146 -4.98 -11.27 -24.51
CA ASP A 146 -6.20 -12.04 -24.76
C ASP A 146 -6.08 -13.48 -24.24
N ASP A 147 -4.94 -13.87 -23.68
CA ASP A 147 -4.74 -15.19 -23.10
C ASP A 147 -5.51 -15.28 -21.78
N LEU A 148 -6.49 -16.19 -21.74
CA LEU A 148 -7.34 -16.40 -20.56
C LEU A 148 -6.56 -16.85 -19.33
N ALA A 149 -5.43 -17.54 -19.48
CA ALA A 149 -4.59 -17.95 -18.36
C ALA A 149 -3.87 -16.75 -17.75
N VAL A 150 -3.34 -15.85 -18.60
CA VAL A 150 -2.71 -14.58 -18.17
C VAL A 150 -3.73 -13.68 -17.48
N ILE A 151 -4.92 -13.50 -18.07
CA ILE A 151 -6.01 -12.70 -17.49
C ILE A 151 -6.41 -13.26 -16.11
N ALA A 152 -6.60 -14.58 -15.99
CA ALA A 152 -6.93 -15.22 -14.73
C ALA A 152 -5.83 -15.06 -13.67
N ALA A 153 -4.55 -15.15 -14.05
CA ALA A 153 -3.42 -14.94 -13.16
C ALA A 153 -3.39 -13.49 -12.64
N ARG A 154 -3.51 -12.49 -13.51
CA ARG A 154 -3.57 -11.07 -13.14
C ARG A 154 -4.74 -10.78 -12.19
N ARG A 155 -5.93 -11.29 -12.51
CA ARG A 155 -7.12 -11.13 -11.66
C ARG A 155 -6.92 -11.75 -10.27
N ARG A 156 -6.30 -12.93 -10.19
CA ARG A 156 -5.93 -13.56 -8.92
C ARG A 156 -4.98 -12.68 -8.12
N ASP A 157 -3.95 -12.14 -8.77
CA ASP A 157 -2.94 -11.33 -8.12
C ASP A 157 -3.51 -9.99 -7.63
N ILE A 158 -4.36 -9.32 -8.42
CA ILE A 158 -5.08 -8.11 -8.01
C ILE A 158 -5.96 -8.41 -6.78
N LYS A 159 -6.70 -9.51 -6.78
CA LYS A 159 -7.52 -9.91 -5.62
C LYS A 159 -6.67 -10.20 -4.38
N ALA A 160 -5.52 -10.83 -4.52
CA ALA A 160 -4.60 -11.10 -3.41
C ALA A 160 -4.05 -9.78 -2.82
N LEU A 161 -3.66 -8.83 -3.66
CA LEU A 161 -3.22 -7.50 -3.25
C LEU A 161 -4.35 -6.72 -2.55
N LEU A 162 -5.56 -6.68 -3.12
CA LEU A 162 -6.72 -6.04 -2.49
C LEU A 162 -7.04 -6.71 -1.14
N SER A 163 -7.07 -8.04 -1.08
CA SER A 163 -7.29 -8.75 0.19
C SER A 163 -6.26 -8.37 1.23
N THR A 164 -4.99 -8.28 0.85
CA THR A 164 -3.92 -7.85 1.75
C THR A 164 -4.14 -6.44 2.27
N LEU A 165 -4.49 -5.49 1.40
CA LEU A 165 -4.78 -4.11 1.79
C LEU A 165 -5.94 -4.05 2.79
N PHE A 166 -7.05 -4.71 2.49
CA PHE A 166 -8.22 -4.69 3.35
C PHE A 166 -8.05 -5.50 4.65
N CYS A 167 -7.14 -6.47 4.69
CA CYS A 167 -6.77 -7.23 5.89
C CYS A 167 -5.68 -6.58 6.74
N SER A 168 -5.06 -5.50 6.28
CA SER A 168 -3.99 -4.82 7.02
C SER A 168 -4.52 -3.86 8.08
N ARG A 169 -3.83 -3.75 9.20
CA ARG A 169 -4.13 -2.76 10.26
C ARG A 169 -3.71 -1.37 9.82
N GLY A 170 -4.50 -0.37 10.26
CA GLY A 170 -4.31 1.03 9.94
C GLY A 170 -5.36 1.57 8.96
N THR A 171 -5.18 2.80 8.53
CA THR A 171 -6.03 3.42 7.50
C THR A 171 -5.65 2.85 6.15
N ILE A 172 -6.63 2.51 5.32
CA ILE A 172 -6.40 2.06 3.95
C ILE A 172 -6.77 3.16 2.96
N MET A 173 -5.96 3.29 1.91
CA MET A 173 -6.21 4.17 0.77
C MET A 173 -6.29 3.33 -0.50
N LEU A 174 -7.34 3.53 -1.28
CA LEU A 174 -7.56 2.88 -2.55
C LEU A 174 -7.60 3.94 -3.65
N THR A 175 -6.76 3.79 -4.67
CA THR A 175 -6.79 4.66 -5.84
C THR A 175 -8.06 4.37 -6.64
N ALA A 176 -8.77 5.43 -7.05
CA ALA A 176 -10.03 5.31 -7.79
C ALA A 176 -9.83 4.48 -9.07
N GLY A 177 -10.61 3.41 -9.20
CA GLY A 177 -10.55 2.46 -10.30
C GLY A 177 -9.77 1.17 -10.00
N ASP A 178 -8.92 1.14 -8.99
CA ASP A 178 -8.21 -0.09 -8.59
C ASP A 178 -9.20 -1.18 -8.14
N GLU A 179 -10.33 -0.78 -7.57
CA GLU A 179 -11.41 -1.69 -7.14
C GLU A 179 -12.09 -2.44 -8.29
N PHE A 180 -11.82 -2.07 -9.54
CA PHE A 180 -12.37 -2.75 -10.72
C PHE A 180 -11.37 -2.91 -11.88
N GLY A 181 -10.07 -2.77 -11.59
CA GLY A 181 -9.02 -3.10 -12.54
C GLY A 181 -8.72 -2.01 -13.57
N ARG A 182 -8.83 -0.72 -13.20
CA ARG A 182 -8.40 0.42 -14.04
C ARG A 182 -6.92 0.28 -14.41
N SER A 183 -6.61 0.53 -15.69
CA SER A 183 -5.24 0.58 -16.21
C SER A 183 -4.92 1.98 -16.74
N GLN A 184 -3.67 2.40 -16.63
CA GLN A 184 -3.05 3.54 -17.31
C GLN A 184 -2.15 3.07 -18.47
N MET A 185 -2.36 1.84 -18.95
CA MET A 185 -1.61 1.24 -20.07
C MET A 185 -0.08 1.21 -19.81
N GLY A 186 0.31 0.99 -18.55
CA GLY A 186 1.72 0.98 -18.15
C GLY A 186 2.36 2.37 -18.01
N ASN A 187 1.58 3.46 -18.12
CA ASN A 187 2.08 4.79 -17.80
C ASN A 187 2.05 4.98 -16.28
N ASN A 188 3.23 5.08 -15.67
CA ASN A 188 3.37 5.26 -14.22
C ASN A 188 3.58 6.72 -13.80
N ASN A 189 3.35 7.68 -14.70
CA ASN A 189 3.49 9.11 -14.43
C ASN A 189 2.46 9.93 -15.25
N ALA A 190 1.18 9.61 -15.10
CA ALA A 190 0.12 10.11 -15.98
C ALA A 190 -0.36 11.54 -15.63
N TYR A 191 0.39 12.33 -14.86
CA TYR A 191 0.02 13.66 -14.37
C TYR A 191 -0.37 14.67 -15.49
N ALA A 192 0.25 14.55 -16.67
CA ALA A 192 0.01 15.42 -17.80
C ALA A 192 -0.99 14.82 -18.82
N GLN A 193 -1.62 13.70 -18.50
CA GLN A 193 -2.52 12.99 -19.40
C GLN A 193 -3.99 13.33 -19.07
N ASP A 194 -4.63 14.13 -19.92
CA ASP A 194 -6.07 14.37 -19.87
C ASP A 194 -6.74 13.67 -21.07
N ASN A 195 -6.69 12.34 -21.06
CA ASN A 195 -7.18 11.49 -22.16
C ASN A 195 -7.44 10.05 -21.66
N GLY A 196 -7.67 9.12 -22.58
CA GLY A 196 -7.96 7.71 -22.28
C GLY A 196 -6.89 6.96 -21.48
N ILE A 197 -5.68 7.51 -21.30
CA ILE A 197 -4.67 6.92 -20.41
C ILE A 197 -5.09 7.08 -18.95
N SER A 198 -5.60 8.26 -18.57
CA SER A 198 -5.95 8.58 -17.18
C SER A 198 -7.45 8.51 -16.89
N TRP A 199 -8.31 8.61 -17.91
CA TRP A 199 -9.77 8.58 -17.72
C TRP A 199 -10.23 7.19 -17.23
N ILE A 200 -11.30 7.20 -16.44
CA ILE A 200 -11.91 5.97 -15.93
C ILE A 200 -12.96 5.47 -16.92
N GLU A 201 -12.70 4.29 -17.50
CA GLU A 201 -13.62 3.62 -18.41
C GLU A 201 -14.66 2.80 -17.62
N TRP A 202 -15.78 3.44 -17.26
CA TRP A 202 -16.81 2.85 -16.42
C TRP A 202 -17.46 1.59 -16.99
N ASP A 203 -17.51 1.46 -18.32
CA ASP A 203 -18.09 0.29 -18.98
C ASP A 203 -17.12 -0.90 -19.06
N ALA A 204 -15.81 -0.65 -18.97
CA ALA A 204 -14.77 -1.68 -19.01
C ALA A 204 -14.43 -2.27 -17.64
N ARG A 205 -15.20 -1.99 -16.59
CA ARG A 205 -14.95 -2.48 -15.23
C ARG A 205 -14.96 -4.01 -15.15
N ASP A 206 -13.93 -4.57 -14.53
CA ASP A 206 -13.93 -5.98 -14.15
C ASP A 206 -14.88 -6.23 -12.98
N ARG A 207 -16.06 -6.79 -13.27
CA ARG A 207 -17.12 -7.02 -12.30
C ARG A 207 -16.74 -8.02 -11.22
N GLU A 208 -15.80 -8.90 -11.49
CA GLU A 208 -15.33 -9.90 -10.53
C GLU A 208 -14.40 -9.26 -9.49
N ILE A 209 -13.51 -8.36 -9.93
CA ILE A 209 -12.66 -7.55 -9.03
C ILE A 209 -13.54 -6.60 -8.21
N GLU A 210 -14.49 -5.91 -8.86
CA GLU A 210 -15.42 -4.98 -8.20
C GLU A 210 -16.23 -5.66 -7.07
N ALA A 211 -16.80 -6.82 -7.35
CA ALA A 211 -17.53 -7.58 -6.35
C ALA A 211 -16.64 -8.04 -5.19
N HIS A 212 -15.39 -8.43 -5.48
CA HIS A 212 -14.41 -8.81 -4.46
C HIS A 212 -14.03 -7.63 -3.57
N ALA A 213 -13.71 -6.47 -4.14
CA ALA A 213 -13.38 -5.26 -3.38
C ALA A 213 -14.56 -4.81 -2.49
N PHE A 214 -15.79 -4.87 -3.02
CA PHE A 214 -17.00 -4.57 -2.24
C PHE A 214 -17.17 -5.50 -1.04
N ALA A 215 -17.01 -6.82 -1.25
CA ALA A 215 -17.12 -7.82 -0.18
C ALA A 215 -16.05 -7.60 0.91
N LEU A 216 -14.81 -7.29 0.53
CA LEU A 216 -13.73 -6.95 1.45
C LEU A 216 -14.06 -5.71 2.29
N GLY A 217 -14.61 -4.67 1.66
CA GLY A 217 -15.03 -3.45 2.36
C GLY A 217 -16.14 -3.69 3.36
N GLN A 218 -17.11 -4.55 3.05
CA GLN A 218 -18.17 -4.93 3.97
C GLN A 218 -17.61 -5.72 5.15
N TRP A 219 -16.76 -6.71 4.87
CA TRP A 219 -16.16 -7.55 5.90
C TRP A 219 -15.25 -6.75 6.84
N ARG A 220 -14.35 -5.91 6.30
CA ARG A 220 -13.43 -5.09 7.12
C ARG A 220 -14.16 -4.23 8.15
N ARG A 221 -15.31 -3.67 7.80
CA ARG A 221 -16.12 -2.85 8.74
C ARG A 221 -16.58 -3.61 9.97
N SER A 222 -16.68 -4.93 9.90
CA SER A 222 -17.07 -5.79 11.03
C SER A 222 -15.86 -6.28 11.86
N CYS A 223 -14.62 -6.02 11.42
CA CYS A 223 -13.40 -6.51 12.07
C CYS A 223 -12.72 -5.37 12.84
N VAL A 224 -13.03 -5.24 14.12
CA VAL A 224 -12.41 -4.22 14.99
C VAL A 224 -10.90 -4.39 15.07
N GLU A 225 -10.38 -5.62 14.99
CA GLU A 225 -8.96 -5.95 15.01
C GLU A 225 -8.17 -5.26 13.89
N LEU A 226 -8.82 -4.96 12.77
CA LEU A 226 -8.18 -4.32 11.61
C LEU A 226 -8.34 -2.80 11.62
N THR A 227 -9.36 -2.30 12.30
CA THR A 227 -9.68 -0.87 12.34
C THR A 227 -9.17 -0.18 13.60
N ASP A 228 -8.84 -0.92 14.66
CA ASP A 228 -8.17 -0.40 15.84
C ASP A 228 -6.77 0.09 15.49
N VAL A 229 -6.39 1.24 16.04
CA VAL A 229 -5.12 1.90 15.76
C VAL A 229 -4.01 1.56 16.77
N ALA A 230 -4.32 0.91 17.90
CA ALA A 230 -3.31 0.47 18.85
C ALA A 230 -2.32 -0.51 18.21
N LEU A 231 -1.02 -0.35 18.42
CA LEU A 231 -0.03 -1.30 17.93
C LEU A 231 -0.19 -2.65 18.66
N LEU A 232 -0.01 -3.74 17.91
CA LEU A 232 -0.14 -5.09 18.44
C LEU A 232 1.10 -5.48 19.26
N GLY A 233 0.86 -6.06 20.44
CA GLY A 233 1.86 -6.69 21.28
C GLY A 233 1.82 -8.23 21.20
N GLU A 234 2.76 -8.88 21.87
CA GLU A 234 2.84 -10.35 21.95
C GLU A 234 1.60 -10.99 22.62
N GLY A 235 0.89 -10.22 23.45
CA GLY A 235 -0.36 -10.65 24.09
C GLY A 235 -1.56 -10.66 23.14
N ASP A 236 -1.53 -9.86 22.09
CA ASP A 236 -2.67 -9.63 21.19
C ASP A 236 -2.75 -10.66 20.08
N VAL A 237 -1.59 -11.05 19.55
CA VAL A 237 -1.50 -11.91 18.36
C VAL A 237 -0.45 -13.01 18.51
N VAL A 238 -0.54 -13.98 17.61
CA VAL A 238 0.52 -14.96 17.38
C VAL A 238 0.64 -15.22 15.88
N TRP A 239 1.88 -15.35 15.43
CA TRP A 239 2.20 -15.72 14.06
C TRP A 239 2.40 -17.24 13.99
N LEU A 240 1.60 -17.92 13.18
CA LEU A 240 1.57 -19.37 13.08
C LEU A 240 2.03 -19.84 11.69
N ASP A 241 2.54 -21.05 11.66
CA ASP A 241 2.77 -21.79 10.42
C ASP A 241 1.48 -22.47 9.92
N GLU A 242 1.57 -23.20 8.83
CA GLU A 242 0.46 -23.94 8.22
C GLU A 242 -0.06 -25.08 9.10
N GLY A 243 0.74 -25.53 10.05
CA GLY A 243 0.38 -26.55 11.06
C GLY A 243 -0.25 -25.96 12.31
N GLY A 244 -0.42 -24.61 12.37
CA GLY A 244 -0.96 -23.93 13.54
C GLY A 244 0.03 -23.82 14.70
N GLN A 245 1.34 -23.99 14.46
CA GLN A 245 2.37 -23.80 15.47
C GLN A 245 3.00 -22.40 15.34
N PRO A 246 3.43 -21.79 16.46
CA PRO A 246 4.15 -20.52 16.40
C PRO A 246 5.37 -20.61 15.48
N LEU A 247 5.57 -19.60 14.64
CA LEU A 247 6.71 -19.51 13.74
C LEU A 247 8.02 -19.48 14.53
N THR A 248 8.95 -20.36 14.15
CA THR A 248 10.30 -20.38 14.69
C THR A 248 11.19 -19.33 14.02
N VAL A 249 12.33 -19.00 14.66
CA VAL A 249 13.33 -18.09 14.07
C VAL A 249 13.78 -18.58 12.70
N ALA A 250 14.07 -19.87 12.54
CA ALA A 250 14.48 -20.46 11.27
C ALA A 250 13.41 -20.29 10.17
N GLN A 251 12.12 -20.34 10.53
CA GLN A 251 11.02 -20.10 9.59
C GLN A 251 10.88 -18.63 9.22
N TRP A 252 11.17 -17.70 10.13
CA TRP A 252 11.22 -16.26 9.82
C TRP A 252 12.40 -15.88 8.92
N GLU A 253 13.52 -16.58 9.05
CA GLU A 253 14.75 -16.37 8.28
C GLU A 253 14.77 -17.12 6.94
N ASP A 254 13.81 -18.01 6.69
CA ASP A 254 13.72 -18.75 5.43
C ASP A 254 13.35 -17.81 4.28
N PRO A 255 14.27 -17.53 3.33
CA PRO A 255 14.02 -16.61 2.23
C PRO A 255 12.94 -17.11 1.24
N ALA A 256 12.64 -18.40 1.24
CA ALA A 256 11.62 -19.00 0.38
C ALA A 256 10.23 -19.00 0.99
N ARG A 257 10.09 -18.67 2.29
CA ARG A 257 8.81 -18.72 2.97
C ARG A 257 7.84 -17.65 2.45
N ARG A 258 6.59 -18.10 2.13
CA ARG A 258 5.51 -17.25 1.61
C ARG A 258 4.19 -17.42 2.38
N ARG A 259 4.18 -18.31 3.36
CA ARG A 259 2.96 -18.70 4.08
C ARG A 259 3.09 -18.37 5.55
N LEU A 260 2.05 -17.76 6.09
CA LEU A 260 1.92 -17.50 7.51
C LEU A 260 0.45 -17.27 7.88
N VAL A 261 0.15 -17.40 9.17
CA VAL A 261 -1.16 -17.07 9.72
C VAL A 261 -0.96 -16.03 10.82
N LEU A 262 -1.67 -14.91 10.72
CA LEU A 262 -1.82 -13.95 11.81
C LEU A 262 -3.09 -14.33 12.58
N HIS A 263 -2.93 -14.74 13.83
CA HIS A 263 -4.04 -15.13 14.70
C HIS A 263 -4.20 -14.11 15.84
N PHE A 264 -5.39 -13.49 15.93
CA PHE A 264 -5.78 -12.57 17.00
C PHE A 264 -6.32 -13.37 18.18
N ARG A 265 -5.66 -13.30 19.34
CA ARG A 265 -5.95 -14.13 20.50
C ARG A 265 -7.33 -13.85 21.10
N ALA A 266 -7.74 -12.57 21.16
CA ALA A 266 -8.96 -12.16 21.83
C ALA A 266 -10.23 -12.56 21.07
N SER A 267 -10.25 -12.37 19.73
CA SER A 267 -11.40 -12.66 18.89
C SER A 267 -11.39 -14.04 18.25
N GLY A 268 -10.20 -14.65 18.15
CA GLY A 268 -10.02 -15.89 17.39
C GLY A 268 -9.95 -15.69 15.87
N LEU A 269 -9.97 -14.44 15.39
CA LEU A 269 -9.80 -14.14 13.98
C LEU A 269 -8.42 -14.62 13.50
N SER A 270 -8.39 -15.29 12.35
CA SER A 270 -7.16 -15.73 11.71
C SER A 270 -7.10 -15.24 10.26
N LEU A 271 -6.02 -14.55 9.91
CA LEU A 271 -5.71 -14.18 8.53
C LEU A 271 -4.68 -15.16 8.00
N CYS A 272 -5.09 -15.96 7.02
CA CYS A 272 -4.22 -16.95 6.38
C CYS A 272 -3.66 -16.38 5.08
N ILE A 273 -2.34 -16.31 4.98
CA ILE A 273 -1.59 -15.87 3.80
C ILE A 273 -0.92 -17.09 3.16
N ASN A 274 -1.21 -17.31 1.87
CA ASN A 274 -0.76 -18.51 1.16
C ASN A 274 -0.43 -18.23 -0.31
#